data_60888a573d09c9cfa253b1cc3323673e
#
_entry.id   60888a573d09c9cfa253b1cc3323673e
#
_cell.length_a   1.000
_cell.length_b   1.000
_cell.length_c   1.000
_cell.angle_alpha   90.00
_cell.angle_beta   90.00
_cell.angle_gamma   90.00
#
_symmetry.space_group_name_H-M   'P 1'
#
loop_
_entity.id
_entity.type
_entity.pdbx_description
1 polymer ?
#
loop_
_entity_poly.entity_id
_entity_poly.type
_entity_poly.pdbx_seq_one_letter_code
_entity_poly.pdbx_strand_id
1 'polypeptide(L)'
;MKGKLIYPYIKYQNYLVKQIRKNPIKDQQMILQHLLKDGSKTQYGRDHRLEANMDYDSFRAAVPIGDYEEGRQYFDRIKDGESDVTWRGKPKYFAKTSGTTSGVKYIPITADSLPNHIGSARLAILNYASHGSNHKIFNGKMMFLSGSPTLSDTAGVLTGRLSGIVNHEIPSFIKGNQLPSYTTNCIEEWEQKVDQIILETHDQDLRLISGIPPWVQMYFERLLSYTGKSSVKQVFPNLQLFAYGGVNYEPYRVSIESLIGGRIDSLETYPASEGFIAFQDQIDNAGLLLNTNSGIFFEFVELSSFYTATPQRIMLSEVELDTDYVVIILSLIHISEPTRPY
;
A
#
# COMPACT_ATOMS: atom_id res chain seq x y z
N MET A 1 15.87 -23.37 -3.40
CA MET A 1 16.22 -23.76 -2.01
C MET A 1 15.82 -22.72 -0.98
N LYS A 2 15.98 -21.42 -1.25
CA LYS A 2 15.66 -20.33 -0.30
C LYS A 2 14.21 -20.39 0.22
N GLY A 3 13.23 -20.62 -0.66
CA GLY A 3 11.83 -20.71 -0.26
C GLY A 3 11.53 -21.77 0.80
N LYS A 4 12.22 -22.92 0.75
CA LYS A 4 12.08 -23.95 1.79
C LYS A 4 12.66 -23.54 3.14
N LEU A 5 13.77 -22.81 3.14
CA LEU A 5 14.42 -22.36 4.38
C LEU A 5 13.56 -21.34 5.16
N ILE A 6 12.85 -20.45 4.45
CA ILE A 6 11.99 -19.46 5.07
C ILE A 6 10.54 -19.95 5.28
N TYR A 7 10.22 -21.19 4.90
CA TYR A 7 8.85 -21.73 4.95
C TYR A 7 8.22 -21.71 6.37
N PRO A 8 8.94 -22.00 7.48
CA PRO A 8 8.38 -21.84 8.82
C PRO A 8 7.95 -20.39 9.12
N TYR A 9 8.76 -19.42 8.70
CA TYR A 9 8.41 -18.00 8.83
C TYR A 9 7.17 -17.63 7.98
N ILE A 10 7.08 -18.16 6.74
CA ILE A 10 5.91 -17.98 5.87
C ILE A 10 4.65 -18.51 6.56
N LYS A 11 4.71 -19.69 7.18
CA LYS A 11 3.57 -20.27 7.91
C LYS A 11 3.17 -19.45 9.13
N TYR A 12 4.13 -18.87 9.85
CA TYR A 12 3.85 -17.95 10.93
C TYR A 12 3.12 -16.69 10.43
N GLN A 13 3.54 -16.11 9.31
CA GLN A 13 2.86 -14.96 8.72
C GLN A 13 1.42 -15.30 8.27
N ASN A 14 1.18 -16.47 7.71
CA ASN A 14 -0.19 -16.94 7.42
C ASN A 14 -1.04 -17.05 8.70
N TYR A 15 -0.44 -17.50 9.79
CA TYR A 15 -1.14 -17.51 11.08
C TYR A 15 -1.57 -16.09 11.50
N LEU A 16 -0.72 -15.07 11.30
CA LEU A 16 -1.07 -13.67 11.59
C LEU A 16 -2.26 -13.19 10.73
N VAL A 17 -2.29 -13.52 9.43
CA VAL A 17 -3.45 -13.20 8.56
C VAL A 17 -4.73 -13.83 9.11
N LYS A 18 -4.66 -15.08 9.57
CA LYS A 18 -5.81 -15.73 10.22
C LYS A 18 -6.27 -15.04 11.50
N GLN A 19 -5.38 -14.35 12.22
CA GLN A 19 -5.78 -13.57 13.40
C GLN A 19 -6.56 -12.29 13.00
N ILE A 20 -6.18 -11.61 11.90
CA ILE A 20 -6.92 -10.44 11.38
C ILE A 20 -8.40 -10.79 11.19
N ARG A 21 -8.69 -11.99 10.65
CA ARG A 21 -10.07 -12.45 10.42
C ARG A 21 -10.86 -12.77 11.67
N LYS A 22 -10.18 -13.03 12.82
CA LYS A 22 -10.86 -13.56 14.01
C LYS A 22 -11.55 -12.49 14.83
N ASN A 23 -10.92 -11.33 15.01
CA ASN A 23 -11.35 -10.34 15.97
C ASN A 23 -11.33 -8.91 15.40
N PRO A 24 -11.83 -8.66 14.19
CA PRO A 24 -11.66 -7.37 13.51
C PRO A 24 -12.29 -6.21 14.31
N ILE A 25 -13.42 -6.44 14.95
CA ILE A 25 -14.09 -5.41 15.76
C ILE A 25 -13.27 -5.03 16.98
N LYS A 26 -12.75 -6.03 17.71
CA LYS A 26 -11.89 -5.79 18.86
C LYS A 26 -10.59 -5.08 18.47
N ASP A 27 -9.99 -5.48 17.36
CA ASP A 27 -8.77 -4.87 16.83
C ASP A 27 -9.02 -3.38 16.52
N GLN A 28 -10.14 -3.06 15.88
CA GLN A 28 -10.51 -1.69 15.57
C GLN A 28 -10.76 -0.84 16.82
N GLN A 29 -11.42 -1.38 17.83
CA GLN A 29 -11.60 -0.69 19.12
C GLN A 29 -10.26 -0.38 19.79
N MET A 30 -9.34 -1.34 19.81
CA MET A 30 -7.99 -1.15 20.38
C MET A 30 -7.20 -0.11 19.60
N ILE A 31 -7.31 -0.09 18.28
CA ILE A 31 -6.64 0.90 17.43
C ILE A 31 -7.19 2.29 17.69
N LEU A 32 -8.51 2.48 17.74
CA LEU A 32 -9.11 3.77 18.05
C LEU A 32 -8.61 4.32 19.39
N GLN A 33 -8.62 3.49 20.44
CA GLN A 33 -8.12 3.88 21.75
C GLN A 33 -6.63 4.28 21.72
N HIS A 34 -5.80 3.54 20.96
CA HIS A 34 -4.39 3.88 20.79
C HIS A 34 -4.21 5.21 20.06
N LEU A 35 -4.95 5.42 18.97
CA LEU A 35 -4.91 6.66 18.20
C LEU A 35 -5.35 7.86 19.02
N LEU A 36 -6.42 7.74 19.80
CA LEU A 36 -6.90 8.80 20.70
C LEU A 36 -5.90 9.13 21.80
N LYS A 37 -5.31 8.10 22.44
CA LYS A 37 -4.35 8.26 23.53
C LYS A 37 -3.11 9.08 23.12
N ASP A 38 -2.59 8.85 21.95
CA ASP A 38 -1.40 9.55 21.47
C ASP A 38 -1.77 10.79 20.63
N GLY A 39 -2.86 10.73 19.89
CA GLY A 39 -3.39 11.86 19.11
C GLY A 39 -3.86 13.04 20.00
N SER A 40 -4.41 12.78 21.18
CA SER A 40 -4.81 13.85 22.12
C SER A 40 -3.66 14.76 22.58
N LYS A 41 -2.42 14.31 22.45
CA LYS A 41 -1.23 15.09 22.83
C LYS A 41 -0.71 15.97 21.71
N THR A 42 -1.21 15.81 20.50
CA THR A 42 -0.81 16.56 19.30
C THR A 42 -1.49 17.92 19.22
N GLN A 43 -1.03 18.78 18.31
CA GLN A 43 -1.71 20.05 18.05
C GLN A 43 -3.13 19.83 17.53
N TYR A 44 -3.27 18.92 16.56
CA TYR A 44 -4.59 18.54 16.03
C TYR A 44 -5.53 18.06 17.15
N GLY A 45 -5.02 17.20 18.04
CA GLY A 45 -5.80 16.70 19.16
C GLY A 45 -6.28 17.78 20.11
N ARG A 46 -5.45 18.78 20.40
CA ARG A 46 -5.83 19.95 21.22
C ARG A 46 -6.89 20.81 20.54
N ASP A 47 -6.72 21.08 19.25
CA ASP A 47 -7.66 21.90 18.47
C ASP A 47 -9.05 21.27 18.38
N HIS A 48 -9.11 19.92 18.31
CA HIS A 48 -10.34 19.14 18.28
C HIS A 48 -10.77 18.61 19.65
N ARG A 49 -10.11 19.00 20.74
CA ARG A 49 -10.43 18.60 22.13
C ARG A 49 -10.48 17.08 22.31
N LEU A 50 -9.54 16.37 21.67
CA LEU A 50 -9.46 14.91 21.81
C LEU A 50 -8.99 14.52 23.21
N GLU A 51 -9.63 13.52 23.77
CA GLU A 51 -9.28 12.91 25.06
C GLU A 51 -8.91 11.43 24.87
N ALA A 52 -7.96 10.97 25.69
CA ALA A 52 -7.44 9.59 25.56
C ALA A 52 -8.50 8.50 25.77
N ASN A 53 -9.56 8.79 26.53
CA ASN A 53 -10.63 7.83 26.90
C ASN A 53 -11.95 8.14 26.20
N MET A 54 -11.94 8.98 25.17
CA MET A 54 -13.13 9.38 24.43
C MET A 54 -13.78 8.14 23.80
N ASP A 55 -15.10 8.04 23.88
CA ASP A 55 -15.85 7.03 23.17
C ASP A 55 -16.01 7.40 21.69
N TYR A 56 -16.51 6.46 20.90
CA TYR A 56 -16.64 6.67 19.45
C TYR A 56 -17.61 7.82 19.09
N ASP A 57 -18.72 7.95 19.80
CA ASP A 57 -19.69 9.01 19.50
C ASP A 57 -19.13 10.41 19.79
N SER A 58 -18.42 10.54 20.91
CA SER A 58 -17.71 11.78 21.26
C SER A 58 -16.59 12.09 20.26
N PHE A 59 -15.81 11.08 19.83
CA PHE A 59 -14.80 11.23 18.80
C PHE A 59 -15.43 11.68 17.47
N ARG A 60 -16.49 11.02 17.01
CA ARG A 60 -17.21 11.35 15.78
C ARG A 60 -17.76 12.78 15.79
N ALA A 61 -18.21 13.27 16.95
CA ALA A 61 -18.70 14.64 17.12
C ALA A 61 -17.55 15.66 17.11
N ALA A 62 -16.37 15.31 17.62
CA ALA A 62 -15.23 16.22 17.75
C ALA A 62 -14.41 16.33 16.45
N VAL A 63 -14.34 15.26 15.66
CA VAL A 63 -13.51 15.18 14.45
C VAL A 63 -14.40 15.09 13.21
N PRO A 64 -14.48 16.12 12.37
CA PRO A 64 -15.23 16.06 11.10
C PRO A 64 -14.52 15.14 10.10
N ILE A 65 -15.25 14.68 9.08
CA ILE A 65 -14.65 14.13 7.87
C ILE A 65 -13.94 15.28 7.17
N GLY A 66 -12.67 15.11 6.83
CA GLY A 66 -11.89 16.12 6.14
C GLY A 66 -11.01 15.51 5.07
N ASP A 67 -10.75 16.27 4.02
CA ASP A 67 -9.77 15.90 3.01
C ASP A 67 -8.41 16.58 3.26
N TYR A 68 -7.45 16.31 2.36
CA TYR A 68 -6.11 16.91 2.45
C TYR A 68 -6.14 18.45 2.49
N GLU A 69 -7.08 19.08 1.77
CA GLU A 69 -7.14 20.55 1.70
C GLU A 69 -7.62 21.14 3.03
N GLU A 70 -8.57 20.50 3.69
CA GLU A 70 -9.03 20.91 5.03
C GLU A 70 -7.95 20.69 6.08
N GLY A 71 -7.15 19.61 5.93
CA GLY A 71 -5.98 19.31 6.77
C GLY A 71 -4.72 20.11 6.43
N ARG A 72 -4.69 20.87 5.30
CA ARG A 72 -3.49 21.52 4.74
C ARG A 72 -2.75 22.36 5.75
N GLN A 73 -3.44 23.12 6.58
CA GLN A 73 -2.82 23.96 7.61
C GLN A 73 -1.92 23.15 8.57
N TYR A 74 -2.26 21.92 8.88
CA TYR A 74 -1.43 21.05 9.71
C TYR A 74 -0.28 20.45 8.91
N PHE A 75 -0.53 20.03 7.67
CA PHE A 75 0.51 19.45 6.82
C PHE A 75 1.59 20.47 6.43
N ASP A 76 1.22 21.74 6.19
CA ASP A 76 2.18 22.81 5.92
C ASP A 76 3.07 23.05 7.15
N ARG A 77 2.52 23.08 8.37
CA ARG A 77 3.32 23.18 9.62
C ARG A 77 4.31 22.04 9.78
N ILE A 78 3.88 20.78 9.49
CA ILE A 78 4.77 19.61 9.52
C ILE A 78 5.88 19.77 8.48
N LYS A 79 5.53 20.23 7.28
CA LYS A 79 6.47 20.47 6.19
C LYS A 79 7.48 21.60 6.51
N ASP A 80 7.06 22.59 7.30
CA ASP A 80 7.94 23.64 7.81
C ASP A 80 8.80 23.18 9.00
N GLY A 81 8.70 21.92 9.39
CA GLY A 81 9.56 21.27 10.38
C GLY A 81 9.01 21.23 11.80
N GLU A 82 7.73 21.58 12.01
CA GLU A 82 7.10 21.50 13.32
C GLU A 82 6.85 20.03 13.72
N SER A 83 7.02 19.71 14.99
CA SER A 83 6.76 18.39 15.58
C SER A 83 5.41 18.33 16.29
N ASP A 84 4.91 17.13 16.52
CA ASP A 84 3.70 16.88 17.31
C ASP A 84 2.44 17.59 16.78
N VAL A 85 2.36 17.75 15.46
CA VAL A 85 1.23 18.44 14.82
C VAL A 85 0.03 17.50 14.67
N THR A 86 0.10 16.49 13.79
CA THR A 86 -0.96 15.47 13.61
C THR A 86 -0.63 14.17 14.30
N TRP A 87 0.65 13.88 14.49
CA TRP A 87 1.17 12.73 15.22
C TRP A 87 2.42 13.12 16.00
N ARG A 88 2.83 12.30 16.96
CA ARG A 88 3.99 12.56 17.82
C ARG A 88 5.30 12.63 17.03
N GLY A 89 6.15 13.57 17.37
CA GLY A 89 7.45 13.78 16.75
C GLY A 89 7.36 14.36 15.34
N LYS A 90 8.44 14.20 14.58
CA LYS A 90 8.52 14.55 13.16
C LYS A 90 8.31 13.29 12.31
N PRO A 91 7.74 13.40 11.10
CA PRO A 91 7.65 12.28 10.19
C PRO A 91 9.06 11.85 9.76
N LYS A 92 9.22 10.58 9.44
CA LYS A 92 10.47 10.04 8.88
C LYS A 92 10.59 10.37 7.39
N TYR A 93 9.45 10.41 6.69
CA TYR A 93 9.36 10.74 5.26
C TYR A 93 8.14 11.61 4.96
N PHE A 94 8.19 12.27 3.80
CA PHE A 94 7.00 12.75 3.12
C PHE A 94 6.77 11.94 1.84
N ALA A 95 5.60 11.32 1.72
CA ALA A 95 5.16 10.74 0.46
C ALA A 95 4.57 11.83 -0.44
N LYS A 96 5.21 12.08 -1.59
CA LYS A 96 4.67 12.96 -2.63
C LYS A 96 3.63 12.23 -3.45
N THR A 97 2.44 12.82 -3.56
CA THR A 97 1.42 12.34 -4.48
C THR A 97 1.02 13.46 -5.45
N SER A 98 0.64 13.09 -6.68
CA SER A 98 0.06 14.04 -7.63
C SER A 98 -1.39 14.31 -7.20
N GLY A 99 -1.64 15.46 -6.60
CA GLY A 99 -3.02 15.94 -6.42
C GLY A 99 -3.64 16.27 -7.78
N THR A 100 -4.87 15.82 -8.00
CA THR A 100 -5.57 16.05 -9.28
C THR A 100 -6.03 17.50 -9.48
N THR A 101 -6.18 18.28 -8.41
CA THR A 101 -6.75 19.66 -8.44
C THR A 101 -5.92 20.71 -7.72
N SER A 102 -5.11 20.33 -6.72
CA SER A 102 -4.49 21.29 -5.79
C SER A 102 -2.96 21.25 -5.76
N GLY A 103 -2.32 20.62 -6.75
CA GLY A 103 -0.86 20.49 -6.79
C GLY A 103 -0.34 19.26 -6.05
N VAL A 104 0.94 19.29 -5.67
CA VAL A 104 1.61 18.17 -4.99
C VAL A 104 1.19 18.11 -3.52
N LYS A 105 0.66 16.97 -3.11
CA LYS A 105 0.38 16.66 -1.70
C LYS A 105 1.62 16.06 -1.03
N TYR A 106 1.84 16.40 0.24
CA TYR A 106 2.92 15.86 1.07
C TYR A 106 2.31 15.11 2.25
N ILE A 107 2.19 13.80 2.12
CA ILE A 107 1.64 12.95 3.17
C ILE A 107 2.76 12.55 4.14
N PRO A 108 2.69 12.89 5.42
CA PRO A 108 3.73 12.55 6.39
C PRO A 108 3.70 11.05 6.69
N ILE A 109 4.84 10.37 6.57
CA ILE A 109 5.02 8.96 6.94
C ILE A 109 5.81 8.92 8.25
N THR A 110 5.17 8.54 9.32
CA THR A 110 5.78 8.46 10.65
C THR A 110 6.52 7.14 10.84
N ALA A 111 7.40 7.06 11.84
CA ALA A 111 8.02 5.79 12.22
C ALA A 111 6.99 4.73 12.64
N ASP A 112 5.88 5.19 13.25
CA ASP A 112 4.80 4.32 13.72
C ASP A 112 3.90 3.82 12.58
N SER A 113 3.79 4.57 11.44
CA SER A 113 2.99 4.15 10.28
C SER A 113 3.76 3.23 9.31
N LEU A 114 5.09 3.26 9.31
CA LEU A 114 5.90 2.39 8.45
C LEU A 114 5.57 0.89 8.55
N PRO A 115 5.32 0.32 9.75
CA PRO A 115 4.91 -1.08 9.86
C PRO A 115 3.62 -1.41 9.11
N ASN A 116 2.66 -0.47 9.00
CA ASN A 116 1.47 -0.66 8.19
C ASN A 116 1.86 -0.78 6.70
N HIS A 117 2.57 0.18 6.14
CA HIS A 117 2.92 0.19 4.71
C HIS A 117 3.76 -1.03 4.31
N ILE A 118 4.86 -1.27 5.02
CA ILE A 118 5.85 -2.29 4.64
C ILE A 118 5.43 -3.68 5.14
N GLY A 119 4.93 -3.74 6.38
CA GLY A 119 4.51 -4.98 7.00
C GLY A 119 3.35 -5.62 6.26
N SER A 120 2.35 -4.84 5.87
CA SER A 120 1.16 -5.33 5.19
C SER A 120 1.45 -5.77 3.75
N ALA A 121 2.25 -5.03 3.00
CA ALA A 121 2.70 -5.43 1.67
C ALA A 121 3.47 -6.77 1.72
N ARG A 122 4.38 -6.90 2.70
CA ARG A 122 5.11 -8.15 2.96
C ARG A 122 4.16 -9.28 3.35
N LEU A 123 3.18 -9.00 4.22
CA LEU A 123 2.20 -9.97 4.69
C LEU A 123 1.37 -10.54 3.53
N ALA A 124 0.93 -9.71 2.59
CA ALA A 124 0.21 -10.13 1.40
C ALA A 124 1.00 -11.16 0.57
N ILE A 125 2.28 -10.88 0.27
CA ILE A 125 3.15 -11.79 -0.50
C ILE A 125 3.43 -13.07 0.30
N LEU A 126 3.68 -12.99 1.60
CA LEU A 126 3.96 -14.15 2.44
C LEU A 126 2.71 -15.01 2.67
N ASN A 127 1.52 -14.39 2.74
CA ASN A 127 0.26 -15.13 2.76
C ASN A 127 0.09 -15.95 1.48
N TYR A 128 0.25 -15.34 0.30
CA TYR A 128 0.25 -16.06 -0.98
C TYR A 128 1.25 -17.22 -0.96
N ALA A 129 2.48 -16.97 -0.56
CA ALA A 129 3.55 -17.97 -0.52
C ALA A 129 3.29 -19.12 0.45
N SER A 130 2.36 -18.97 1.39
CA SER A 130 2.02 -20.01 2.38
C SER A 130 1.17 -21.15 1.79
N HIS A 131 0.57 -20.95 0.62
CA HIS A 131 -0.33 -21.90 -0.01
C HIS A 131 0.41 -22.82 -0.99
N GLY A 132 0.17 -24.11 -0.90
CA GLY A 132 0.74 -25.10 -1.81
C GLY A 132 2.25 -25.00 -1.98
N SER A 133 2.70 -24.87 -3.23
CA SER A 133 4.12 -24.72 -3.59
C SER A 133 4.53 -23.28 -3.89
N ASN A 134 3.70 -22.29 -3.55
CA ASN A 134 3.89 -20.87 -3.90
C ASN A 134 5.12 -20.24 -3.24
N HIS A 135 5.65 -20.83 -2.14
CA HIS A 135 6.92 -20.42 -1.55
C HIS A 135 8.11 -20.49 -2.55
N LYS A 136 7.94 -21.15 -3.69
CA LYS A 136 8.96 -21.21 -4.75
C LYS A 136 9.22 -19.84 -5.40
N ILE A 137 8.33 -18.85 -5.27
CA ILE A 137 8.58 -17.48 -5.75
C ILE A 137 9.90 -16.91 -5.17
N PHE A 138 10.29 -17.31 -3.96
CA PHE A 138 11.54 -16.87 -3.33
C PHE A 138 12.80 -17.57 -3.81
N ASN A 139 12.68 -18.55 -4.72
CA ASN A 139 13.86 -19.23 -5.27
C ASN A 139 14.53 -18.46 -6.42
N GLY A 140 13.86 -17.47 -7.00
CA GLY A 140 14.36 -16.64 -8.09
C GLY A 140 14.27 -15.15 -7.76
N LYS A 141 14.16 -14.33 -8.81
CA LYS A 141 14.10 -12.88 -8.73
C LYS A 141 12.66 -12.38 -8.59
N MET A 142 12.52 -11.23 -7.96
CA MET A 142 11.27 -10.50 -7.79
C MET A 142 11.46 -9.09 -8.36
N MET A 143 10.63 -8.71 -9.31
CA MET A 143 10.70 -7.39 -9.94
C MET A 143 9.60 -6.46 -9.43
N PHE A 144 9.98 -5.23 -9.10
CA PHE A 144 9.08 -4.19 -8.64
C PHE A 144 9.17 -2.98 -9.58
N LEU A 145 8.22 -2.88 -10.51
CA LEU A 145 8.09 -1.72 -11.40
C LEU A 145 7.49 -0.56 -10.60
N SER A 146 8.32 0.41 -10.28
CA SER A 146 7.95 1.53 -9.42
C SER A 146 8.52 2.86 -9.91
N GLY A 147 8.03 3.96 -9.36
CA GLY A 147 8.66 5.27 -9.56
C GLY A 147 10.10 5.30 -9.02
N SER A 148 10.82 6.36 -9.35
CA SER A 148 12.21 6.55 -8.87
C SER A 148 12.28 6.51 -7.33
N PRO A 149 13.24 5.78 -6.74
CA PRO A 149 13.46 5.76 -5.30
C PRO A 149 14.27 6.97 -4.81
N THR A 150 14.60 7.92 -5.68
CA THR A 150 15.32 9.12 -5.30
C THR A 150 14.51 9.94 -4.29
N LEU A 151 15.15 10.31 -3.20
CA LEU A 151 14.56 11.17 -2.16
C LEU A 151 15.21 12.54 -2.20
N SER A 152 14.40 13.58 -2.01
CA SER A 152 14.85 14.97 -1.79
C SER A 152 14.69 15.31 -0.31
N ASP A 153 15.33 16.35 0.16
CA ASP A 153 15.12 16.90 1.50
C ASP A 153 14.05 17.98 1.48
N THR A 154 13.15 17.97 2.49
CA THR A 154 12.17 19.00 2.74
C THR A 154 12.21 19.31 4.24
N ALA A 155 12.81 20.42 4.64
CA ALA A 155 12.99 20.84 6.03
C ALA A 155 13.58 19.74 6.95
N GLY A 156 14.56 18.99 6.44
CA GLY A 156 15.21 17.89 7.16
C GLY A 156 14.45 16.56 7.12
N VAL A 157 13.38 16.46 6.33
CA VAL A 157 12.61 15.22 6.15
C VAL A 157 12.78 14.70 4.72
N LEU A 158 13.16 13.43 4.59
CA LEU A 158 13.33 12.77 3.29
C LEU A 158 11.99 12.64 2.56
N THR A 159 11.96 13.06 1.31
CA THR A 159 10.73 13.26 0.55
C THR A 159 10.80 12.57 -0.81
N GLY A 160 9.79 11.77 -1.15
CA GLY A 160 9.72 11.07 -2.43
C GLY A 160 8.38 10.40 -2.68
N ARG A 161 8.28 9.59 -3.73
CA ARG A 161 7.09 8.76 -3.97
C ARG A 161 7.04 7.62 -2.93
N LEU A 162 5.84 7.19 -2.52
CA LEU A 162 5.68 6.10 -1.54
C LEU A 162 6.43 4.83 -1.96
N SER A 163 6.35 4.43 -3.23
CA SER A 163 7.08 3.27 -3.76
C SER A 163 8.60 3.40 -3.64
N GLY A 164 9.12 4.62 -3.77
CA GLY A 164 10.54 4.91 -3.53
C GLY A 164 10.91 4.81 -2.06
N ILE A 165 10.09 5.37 -1.16
CA ILE A 165 10.27 5.27 0.29
C ILE A 165 10.31 3.80 0.72
N VAL A 166 9.36 2.98 0.25
CA VAL A 166 9.32 1.53 0.53
C VAL A 166 10.60 0.84 0.10
N ASN A 167 11.19 1.24 -1.04
CA ASN A 167 12.46 0.66 -1.52
C ASN A 167 13.62 0.86 -0.53
N HIS A 168 13.68 2.00 0.16
CA HIS A 168 14.69 2.26 1.19
C HIS A 168 14.53 1.39 2.43
N GLU A 169 13.32 1.01 2.76
CA GLU A 169 12.97 0.25 3.96
C GLU A 169 13.00 -1.28 3.77
N ILE A 170 13.27 -1.76 2.55
CA ILE A 170 13.38 -3.20 2.28
C ILE A 170 14.62 -3.76 2.98
N PRO A 171 14.48 -4.84 3.77
CA PRO A 171 15.61 -5.49 4.42
C PRO A 171 16.70 -5.93 3.43
N SER A 172 17.97 -5.76 3.79
CA SER A 172 19.12 -6.03 2.92
C SER A 172 19.18 -7.46 2.38
N PHE A 173 18.71 -8.45 3.15
CA PHE A 173 18.70 -9.86 2.72
C PHE A 173 17.69 -10.13 1.57
N ILE A 174 16.67 -9.29 1.39
CA ILE A 174 15.71 -9.36 0.28
C ILE A 174 16.26 -8.62 -0.95
N LYS A 175 17.00 -7.53 -0.75
CA LYS A 175 17.54 -6.68 -1.84
C LYS A 175 18.32 -7.47 -2.89
N GLY A 176 19.04 -8.53 -2.49
CA GLY A 176 19.80 -9.38 -3.42
C GLY A 176 18.96 -10.16 -4.45
N ASN A 177 17.65 -10.30 -4.22
CA ASN A 177 16.71 -10.94 -5.14
C ASN A 177 15.77 -9.95 -5.85
N GLN A 178 15.89 -8.67 -5.54
CA GLN A 178 15.05 -7.62 -6.10
C GLN A 178 15.58 -7.13 -7.44
N LEU A 179 14.69 -6.83 -8.36
CA LEU A 179 14.92 -6.16 -9.64
C LEU A 179 13.93 -4.98 -9.78
N PRO A 180 14.25 -3.97 -10.56
CA PRO A 180 15.58 -3.69 -11.10
C PRO A 180 16.57 -3.26 -10.01
N SER A 181 17.83 -3.08 -10.37
CA SER A 181 18.84 -2.49 -9.50
C SER A 181 18.44 -1.07 -9.04
N TYR A 182 19.02 -0.61 -7.94
CA TYR A 182 18.77 0.75 -7.44
C TYR A 182 19.11 1.81 -8.51
N THR A 183 20.25 1.65 -9.20
CA THR A 183 20.70 2.59 -10.24
C THR A 183 19.70 2.69 -11.39
N THR A 184 19.26 1.54 -11.91
CA THR A 184 18.24 1.49 -12.98
C THR A 184 16.91 2.07 -12.48
N ASN A 185 16.55 1.81 -11.24
CA ASN A 185 15.30 2.32 -10.68
C ASN A 185 15.31 3.85 -10.48
N CYS A 186 16.48 4.49 -10.35
CA CYS A 186 16.64 5.95 -10.28
C CYS A 186 16.45 6.67 -11.62
N ILE A 187 16.43 5.98 -12.75
CA ILE A 187 16.15 6.61 -14.04
C ILE A 187 14.75 7.21 -14.01
N GLU A 188 14.62 8.50 -14.30
CA GLU A 188 13.35 9.21 -14.22
C GLU A 188 12.55 9.12 -15.51
N GLU A 189 13.25 9.16 -16.66
CA GLU A 189 12.63 9.02 -17.97
C GLU A 189 12.15 7.57 -18.12
N TRP A 190 10.82 7.40 -18.28
CA TRP A 190 10.19 6.08 -18.18
C TRP A 190 10.58 5.12 -19.30
N GLU A 191 10.68 5.60 -20.53
CA GLU A 191 11.01 4.75 -21.66
C GLU A 191 12.45 4.23 -21.56
N GLN A 192 13.40 5.12 -21.26
CA GLN A 192 14.79 4.76 -21.00
C GLN A 192 14.90 3.79 -19.81
N LYS A 193 14.12 4.01 -18.77
CA LYS A 193 14.08 3.14 -17.59
C LYS A 193 13.63 1.73 -17.97
N VAL A 194 12.55 1.59 -18.76
CA VAL A 194 12.04 0.28 -19.18
C VAL A 194 13.06 -0.44 -20.04
N ASP A 195 13.72 0.23 -20.96
CA ASP A 195 14.76 -0.36 -21.81
C ASP A 195 15.94 -0.87 -20.96
N GLN A 196 16.37 -0.08 -19.97
CA GLN A 196 17.43 -0.50 -19.06
C GLN A 196 17.00 -1.67 -18.14
N ILE A 197 15.72 -1.70 -17.70
CA ILE A 197 15.17 -2.82 -16.95
C ILE A 197 15.21 -4.10 -17.80
N ILE A 198 14.87 -4.03 -19.09
CA ILE A 198 14.92 -5.19 -20.00
C ILE A 198 16.33 -5.73 -20.12
N LEU A 199 17.33 -4.86 -20.32
CA LEU A 199 18.74 -5.25 -20.39
C LEU A 199 19.20 -5.97 -19.10
N GLU A 200 18.70 -5.55 -17.95
CA GLU A 200 19.08 -6.11 -16.64
C GLU A 200 18.33 -7.43 -16.32
N THR A 201 17.17 -7.66 -16.94
CA THR A 201 16.25 -8.70 -16.44
C THR A 201 15.96 -9.84 -17.40
N HIS A 202 16.17 -9.67 -18.71
CA HIS A 202 15.72 -10.62 -19.75
C HIS A 202 16.30 -12.04 -19.64
N ASP A 203 17.42 -12.23 -18.94
CA ASP A 203 18.10 -13.49 -18.69
C ASP A 203 17.92 -14.02 -17.26
N GLN A 204 17.14 -13.33 -16.42
CA GLN A 204 16.98 -13.67 -15.00
C GLN A 204 15.86 -14.68 -14.78
N ASP A 205 15.97 -15.50 -13.69
CA ASP A 205 14.88 -16.37 -13.23
C ASP A 205 13.80 -15.54 -12.49
N LEU A 206 13.00 -14.78 -13.25
CA LEU A 206 11.92 -13.96 -12.71
C LEU A 206 10.73 -14.83 -12.30
N ARG A 207 10.25 -14.66 -11.05
CA ARG A 207 9.15 -15.44 -10.48
C ARG A 207 7.98 -14.63 -10.00
N LEU A 208 8.22 -13.37 -9.65
CA LEU A 208 7.22 -12.40 -9.24
C LEU A 208 7.47 -11.08 -9.96
N ILE A 209 6.42 -10.51 -10.50
CA ILE A 209 6.40 -9.12 -10.97
C ILE A 209 5.37 -8.34 -10.18
N SER A 210 5.70 -7.12 -9.75
CA SER A 210 4.79 -6.18 -9.10
C SER A 210 4.83 -4.83 -9.79
N GLY A 211 3.66 -4.23 -9.98
CA GLY A 211 3.52 -2.91 -10.59
C GLY A 211 2.07 -2.63 -10.97
N ILE A 212 1.77 -1.40 -11.36
CA ILE A 212 0.46 -1.10 -11.92
C ILE A 212 0.30 -1.79 -13.28
N PRO A 213 -0.89 -2.31 -13.61
CA PRO A 213 -1.12 -3.08 -14.84
C PRO A 213 -0.61 -2.43 -16.12
N PRO A 214 -0.84 -1.13 -16.40
CA PRO A 214 -0.33 -0.50 -17.64
C PRO A 214 1.20 -0.50 -17.74
N TRP A 215 1.94 -0.39 -16.63
CA TRP A 215 3.40 -0.45 -16.67
C TRP A 215 3.92 -1.86 -16.92
N VAL A 216 3.25 -2.86 -16.34
CA VAL A 216 3.58 -4.27 -16.56
C VAL A 216 3.30 -4.67 -18.00
N GLN A 217 2.18 -4.22 -18.57
CA GLN A 217 1.86 -4.46 -19.98
C GLN A 217 2.93 -3.87 -20.90
N MET A 218 3.26 -2.59 -20.73
CA MET A 218 4.30 -1.91 -21.53
C MET A 218 5.67 -2.62 -21.41
N TYR A 219 6.05 -3.03 -20.20
CA TYR A 219 7.28 -3.79 -20.00
C TYR A 219 7.26 -5.12 -20.77
N PHE A 220 6.17 -5.89 -20.72
CA PHE A 220 6.06 -7.15 -21.44
C PHE A 220 6.09 -6.95 -22.97
N GLU A 221 5.39 -5.96 -23.50
CA GLU A 221 5.40 -5.64 -24.94
C GLU A 221 6.83 -5.32 -25.41
N ARG A 222 7.55 -4.46 -24.70
CA ARG A 222 8.94 -4.12 -25.04
C ARG A 222 9.91 -5.29 -24.85
N LEU A 223 9.73 -6.10 -23.80
CA LEU A 223 10.52 -7.30 -23.54
C LEU A 223 10.40 -8.30 -24.71
N LEU A 224 9.18 -8.53 -25.20
CA LEU A 224 8.95 -9.43 -26.33
C LEU A 224 9.53 -8.89 -27.63
N SER A 225 9.40 -7.59 -27.85
CA SER A 225 10.04 -6.92 -28.98
C SER A 225 11.57 -7.05 -28.94
N TYR A 226 12.19 -6.86 -27.78
CA TYR A 226 13.64 -6.97 -27.58
C TYR A 226 14.14 -8.40 -27.75
N THR A 227 13.45 -9.38 -27.17
CA THR A 227 13.89 -10.79 -27.16
C THR A 227 13.50 -11.57 -28.41
N GLY A 228 12.58 -11.07 -29.22
CA GLY A 228 11.99 -11.79 -30.37
C GLY A 228 11.17 -13.00 -29.98
N LYS A 229 10.79 -13.14 -28.69
CA LYS A 229 9.95 -14.24 -28.20
C LYS A 229 8.48 -13.95 -28.42
N SER A 230 7.66 -15.02 -28.55
CA SER A 230 6.22 -14.89 -28.74
C SER A 230 5.42 -14.79 -27.43
N SER A 231 6.03 -15.09 -26.29
CA SER A 231 5.37 -14.94 -24.98
C SER A 231 6.38 -14.73 -23.85
N VAL A 232 5.92 -14.07 -22.79
CA VAL A 232 6.73 -13.83 -21.57
C VAL A 232 7.15 -15.13 -20.90
N LYS A 233 6.33 -16.20 -20.97
CA LYS A 233 6.70 -17.51 -20.44
C LYS A 233 7.89 -18.15 -21.17
N GLN A 234 8.17 -17.77 -22.42
CA GLN A 234 9.39 -18.23 -23.10
C GLN A 234 10.64 -17.49 -22.62
N VAL A 235 10.49 -16.29 -22.08
CA VAL A 235 11.59 -15.53 -21.44
C VAL A 235 11.71 -15.91 -19.97
N PHE A 236 10.59 -15.95 -19.25
CA PHE A 236 10.52 -16.24 -17.82
C PHE A 236 9.64 -17.48 -17.56
N PRO A 237 10.14 -18.68 -17.77
CA PRO A 237 9.34 -19.92 -17.65
C PRO A 237 8.82 -20.16 -16.22
N ASN A 238 9.44 -19.59 -15.22
CA ASN A 238 9.07 -19.71 -13.82
C ASN A 238 8.25 -18.53 -13.28
N LEU A 239 7.83 -17.58 -14.11
CA LEU A 239 6.97 -16.47 -13.69
C LEU A 239 5.64 -17.02 -13.18
N GLN A 240 5.35 -16.76 -11.91
CA GLN A 240 4.25 -17.37 -11.18
C GLN A 240 3.23 -16.35 -10.67
N LEU A 241 3.68 -15.16 -10.24
CA LEU A 241 2.84 -14.20 -9.57
C LEU A 241 2.96 -12.80 -10.19
N PHE A 242 1.81 -12.18 -10.45
CA PHE A 242 1.66 -10.76 -10.69
C PHE A 242 0.96 -10.10 -9.49
N ALA A 243 1.69 -9.29 -8.73
CA ALA A 243 1.15 -8.49 -7.62
C ALA A 243 0.89 -7.05 -8.10
N TYR A 244 -0.34 -6.57 -7.96
CA TYR A 244 -0.75 -5.26 -8.46
C TYR A 244 -1.57 -4.48 -7.45
N GLY A 245 -1.77 -3.18 -7.72
CA GLY A 245 -2.62 -2.30 -6.93
C GLY A 245 -2.66 -0.89 -7.52
N GLY A 246 -3.55 -0.06 -7.00
CA GLY A 246 -3.70 1.33 -7.42
C GLY A 246 -4.44 1.55 -8.75
N VAL A 247 -4.64 0.50 -9.55
CA VAL A 247 -5.40 0.51 -10.80
C VAL A 247 -6.11 -0.83 -10.95
N ASN A 248 -7.36 -0.81 -11.39
CA ASN A 248 -8.14 -2.02 -11.67
C ASN A 248 -7.44 -2.86 -12.75
N TYR A 249 -7.26 -4.14 -12.49
CA TYR A 249 -6.58 -5.07 -13.40
C TYR A 249 -7.48 -5.55 -14.55
N GLU A 250 -8.79 -5.64 -14.35
CA GLU A 250 -9.72 -6.25 -15.32
C GLU A 250 -9.61 -5.69 -16.74
N PRO A 251 -9.48 -4.36 -16.95
CA PRO A 251 -9.31 -3.82 -18.31
C PRO A 251 -8.03 -4.29 -19.04
N TYR A 252 -7.02 -4.73 -18.28
CA TYR A 252 -5.70 -5.14 -18.79
C TYR A 252 -5.53 -6.65 -18.82
N ARG A 253 -6.38 -7.42 -18.12
CA ARG A 253 -6.23 -8.86 -17.89
C ARG A 253 -6.02 -9.64 -19.17
N VAL A 254 -6.92 -9.50 -20.15
CA VAL A 254 -6.87 -10.24 -21.40
C VAL A 254 -5.58 -9.97 -22.17
N SER A 255 -5.17 -8.70 -22.26
CA SER A 255 -3.94 -8.29 -22.92
C SER A 255 -2.70 -8.85 -22.24
N ILE A 256 -2.59 -8.69 -20.92
CA ILE A 256 -1.44 -9.17 -20.14
C ILE A 256 -1.35 -10.70 -20.16
N GLU A 257 -2.46 -11.43 -20.01
CA GLU A 257 -2.47 -12.90 -20.09
C GLU A 257 -2.09 -13.40 -21.49
N SER A 258 -2.48 -12.68 -22.54
CA SER A 258 -2.04 -12.97 -23.91
C SER A 258 -0.53 -12.79 -24.09
N LEU A 259 0.04 -11.67 -23.61
CA LEU A 259 1.49 -11.42 -23.63
C LEU A 259 2.27 -12.47 -22.83
N ILE A 260 1.73 -12.89 -21.69
CA ILE A 260 2.33 -13.95 -20.88
C ILE A 260 2.33 -15.30 -21.62
N GLY A 261 1.35 -15.55 -22.47
CA GLY A 261 1.11 -16.85 -23.13
C GLY A 261 0.34 -17.82 -22.22
N GLY A 262 -0.56 -17.28 -21.40
CA GLY A 262 -1.45 -18.00 -20.51
C GLY A 262 -1.58 -17.34 -19.13
N ARG A 263 -2.45 -17.90 -18.31
CA ARG A 263 -2.75 -17.37 -16.95
C ARG A 263 -1.61 -17.65 -15.99
N ILE A 264 -1.36 -16.68 -15.11
CA ILE A 264 -0.57 -16.80 -13.88
C ILE A 264 -1.41 -16.30 -12.70
N ASP A 265 -0.98 -16.59 -11.48
CA ASP A 265 -1.65 -16.07 -10.29
C ASP A 265 -1.55 -14.54 -10.24
N SER A 266 -2.62 -13.89 -9.84
CA SER A 266 -2.66 -12.44 -9.62
C SER A 266 -3.05 -12.14 -8.18
N LEU A 267 -2.38 -11.16 -7.57
CA LEU A 267 -2.58 -10.76 -6.19
C LEU A 267 -2.86 -9.27 -6.14
N GLU A 268 -4.09 -8.91 -5.78
CA GLU A 268 -4.49 -7.52 -5.62
C GLU A 268 -4.08 -6.98 -4.26
N THR A 269 -3.62 -5.73 -4.25
CA THR A 269 -3.29 -4.96 -3.05
C THR A 269 -3.91 -3.58 -3.14
N TYR A 270 -4.30 -3.04 -1.99
CA TYR A 270 -4.84 -1.68 -1.90
C TYR A 270 -3.91 -0.80 -1.05
N PRO A 271 -2.77 -0.36 -1.61
CA PRO A 271 -1.90 0.61 -0.98
C PRO A 271 -2.38 2.03 -1.29
N ALA A 272 -2.31 2.91 -0.28
CA ALA A 272 -2.47 4.35 -0.41
C ALA A 272 -1.30 5.05 0.29
N SER A 273 -1.08 6.33 0.02
CA SER A 273 -0.07 7.11 0.75
C SER A 273 -0.41 7.25 2.22
N GLU A 274 -1.68 7.21 2.52
CA GLU A 274 -2.30 7.31 3.84
C GLU A 274 -2.20 6.00 4.63
N GLY A 275 -2.01 4.87 3.96
CA GLY A 275 -1.87 3.56 4.59
C GLY A 275 -2.13 2.41 3.64
N PHE A 276 -1.75 1.21 4.05
CA PHE A 276 -2.05 -0.03 3.35
C PHE A 276 -3.40 -0.57 3.84
N ILE A 277 -4.44 -0.43 3.03
CA ILE A 277 -5.84 -0.61 3.42
C ILE A 277 -6.23 -2.09 3.45
N ALA A 278 -5.99 -2.82 2.36
CA ALA A 278 -6.45 -4.19 2.18
C ALA A 278 -5.57 -4.96 1.19
N PHE A 279 -5.71 -6.27 1.15
CA PHE A 279 -5.07 -7.14 0.15
C PHE A 279 -5.90 -8.39 -0.10
N GLN A 280 -5.76 -8.96 -1.28
CA GLN A 280 -6.38 -10.24 -1.62
C GLN A 280 -5.67 -11.37 -0.85
N ASP A 281 -6.35 -12.00 0.07
CA ASP A 281 -5.76 -13.05 0.92
C ASP A 281 -6.07 -14.47 0.41
N GLN A 282 -6.97 -14.60 -0.58
CA GLN A 282 -7.30 -15.83 -1.29
C GLN A 282 -7.33 -15.55 -2.80
N ILE A 283 -6.50 -16.24 -3.56
CA ILE A 283 -6.34 -16.01 -5.00
C ILE A 283 -7.65 -16.23 -5.80
N ASP A 284 -8.47 -17.17 -5.36
CA ASP A 284 -9.73 -17.51 -6.04
C ASP A 284 -10.92 -16.64 -5.58
N ASN A 285 -10.68 -15.67 -4.69
CA ASN A 285 -11.70 -14.75 -4.20
C ASN A 285 -11.39 -13.32 -4.67
N ALA A 286 -12.36 -12.66 -5.29
CA ALA A 286 -12.24 -11.27 -5.73
C ALA A 286 -12.23 -10.26 -4.57
N GLY A 287 -12.67 -10.65 -3.37
CA GLY A 287 -12.68 -9.77 -2.20
C GLY A 287 -11.28 -9.53 -1.64
N LEU A 288 -11.08 -8.34 -1.06
CA LEU A 288 -9.87 -7.97 -0.34
C LEU A 288 -10.10 -8.07 1.17
N LEU A 289 -9.13 -8.67 1.88
CA LEU A 289 -9.12 -8.65 3.34
C LEU A 289 -8.73 -7.27 3.84
N LEU A 290 -9.65 -6.59 4.52
CA LEU A 290 -9.38 -5.32 5.19
C LEU A 290 -8.35 -5.52 6.32
N ASN A 291 -7.36 -4.65 6.38
CA ASN A 291 -6.20 -4.77 7.28
C ASN A 291 -6.50 -4.17 8.67
N THR A 292 -7.42 -4.78 9.40
CA THR A 292 -8.08 -4.23 10.60
C THR A 292 -7.19 -4.13 11.84
N ASN A 293 -5.96 -4.65 11.82
CA ASN A 293 -5.08 -4.66 12.99
C ASN A 293 -3.72 -3.98 12.75
N SER A 294 -3.62 -3.09 11.77
CA SER A 294 -2.35 -2.53 11.32
C SER A 294 -2.18 -1.02 11.57
N GLY A 295 -2.88 -0.47 12.56
CA GLY A 295 -2.74 0.93 12.97
C GLY A 295 -3.64 1.92 12.22
N ILE A 296 -4.60 1.43 11.43
CA ILE A 296 -5.65 2.24 10.81
C ILE A 296 -6.98 1.89 11.44
N PHE A 297 -7.71 2.90 11.89
CA PHE A 297 -9.10 2.80 12.26
C PHE A 297 -9.97 3.15 11.06
N PHE A 298 -10.96 2.30 10.77
CA PHE A 298 -11.84 2.43 9.63
C PHE A 298 -13.23 2.85 10.06
N GLU A 299 -13.75 3.90 9.41
CA GLU A 299 -15.15 4.28 9.44
C GLU A 299 -15.74 4.14 8.03
N PHE A 300 -17.04 4.03 7.96
CA PHE A 300 -17.76 3.81 6.72
C PHE A 300 -18.90 4.81 6.61
N VAL A 301 -19.10 5.33 5.41
CA VAL A 301 -20.26 6.16 5.06
C VAL A 301 -20.93 5.53 3.87
N GLU A 302 -22.21 5.23 3.98
CA GLU A 302 -22.98 4.71 2.84
C GLU A 302 -22.86 5.66 1.64
N LEU A 303 -22.47 5.12 0.47
CA LEU A 303 -22.20 5.91 -0.72
C LEU A 303 -23.36 6.83 -1.10
N SER A 304 -24.60 6.36 -0.92
CA SER A 304 -25.83 7.11 -1.19
C SER A 304 -25.95 8.38 -0.34
N SER A 305 -25.37 8.40 0.86
CA SER A 305 -25.46 9.50 1.82
C SER A 305 -24.18 10.35 1.91
N PHE A 306 -23.09 9.94 1.27
CA PHE A 306 -21.76 10.59 1.42
C PHE A 306 -21.75 12.08 1.04
N TYR A 307 -22.51 12.45 0.00
CA TYR A 307 -22.57 13.83 -0.48
C TYR A 307 -23.69 14.67 0.17
N THR A 308 -24.32 14.16 1.23
CA THR A 308 -25.30 14.93 1.99
C THR A 308 -24.63 15.90 2.98
N ALA A 309 -25.40 16.83 3.52
CA ALA A 309 -24.85 17.82 4.48
C ALA A 309 -24.34 17.19 5.79
N THR A 310 -24.84 16.00 6.16
CA THR A 310 -24.49 15.31 7.41
C THR A 310 -24.34 13.81 7.15
N PRO A 311 -23.22 13.38 6.49
CA PRO A 311 -22.99 11.98 6.22
C PRO A 311 -22.83 11.20 7.54
N GLN A 312 -23.56 10.10 7.67
CA GLN A 312 -23.52 9.25 8.87
C GLN A 312 -22.32 8.31 8.79
N ARG A 313 -21.34 8.50 9.68
CA ARG A 313 -20.22 7.56 9.83
C ARG A 313 -20.61 6.43 10.77
N ILE A 314 -20.28 5.22 10.38
CA ILE A 314 -20.50 4.00 11.16
C ILE A 314 -19.19 3.22 11.34
N MET A 315 -19.13 2.41 12.37
CA MET A 315 -17.99 1.50 12.63
C MET A 315 -18.10 0.22 11.79
N LEU A 316 -17.00 -0.53 11.71
CA LEU A 316 -16.95 -1.83 11.04
C LEU A 316 -18.02 -2.83 11.55
N SER A 317 -18.43 -2.74 12.82
CA SER A 317 -19.47 -3.59 13.39
C SER A 317 -20.88 -3.34 12.87
N GLU A 318 -21.09 -2.21 12.19
CA GLU A 318 -22.38 -1.74 11.71
C GLU A 318 -22.53 -1.84 10.19
N VAL A 319 -21.46 -2.28 9.51
CA VAL A 319 -21.43 -2.44 8.04
C VAL A 319 -22.31 -3.62 7.63
N GLU A 320 -23.16 -3.41 6.64
CA GLU A 320 -24.04 -4.40 6.05
C GLU A 320 -23.47 -4.97 4.75
N LEU A 321 -23.79 -6.23 4.46
CA LEU A 321 -23.41 -6.86 3.19
C LEU A 321 -24.20 -6.25 2.03
N ASP A 322 -23.62 -6.33 0.84
CA ASP A 322 -24.22 -5.85 -0.41
C ASP A 322 -24.57 -4.35 -0.41
N THR A 323 -23.88 -3.56 0.41
CA THR A 323 -24.02 -2.11 0.50
C THR A 323 -22.69 -1.44 0.14
N ASP A 324 -22.74 -0.41 -0.70
CA ASP A 324 -21.59 0.37 -1.11
C ASP A 324 -21.25 1.45 -0.08
N TYR A 325 -19.99 1.48 0.35
CA TYR A 325 -19.48 2.44 1.34
C TYR A 325 -18.29 3.23 0.83
N VAL A 326 -18.22 4.48 1.21
CA VAL A 326 -16.97 5.27 1.23
C VAL A 326 -16.23 4.93 2.50
N VAL A 327 -14.98 4.52 2.37
CA VAL A 327 -14.12 4.21 3.51
C VAL A 327 -13.43 5.47 3.98
N ILE A 328 -13.59 5.80 5.26
CA ILE A 328 -12.92 6.90 5.95
C ILE A 328 -11.82 6.28 6.82
N ILE A 329 -10.63 6.84 6.79
CA ILE A 329 -9.50 6.31 7.54
C ILE A 329 -9.00 7.32 8.57
N LEU A 330 -8.76 6.84 9.79
CA LEU A 330 -8.01 7.51 10.83
C LEU A 330 -6.72 6.74 11.06
N SER A 331 -5.58 7.38 10.91
CA SER A 331 -4.28 6.69 10.96
C SER A 331 -3.22 7.43 11.78
N LEU A 332 -2.04 6.82 11.89
CA LEU A 332 -0.83 7.38 12.53
C LEU A 332 -0.16 8.49 11.70
N ILE A 333 -0.82 8.96 10.65
CA ILE A 333 -0.31 9.95 9.71
C ILE A 333 -1.15 11.21 9.78
N HIS A 334 -2.46 11.04 9.69
CA HIS A 334 -3.43 12.13 9.68
C HIS A 334 -4.82 11.60 10.00
N ILE A 335 -5.75 12.49 10.17
CA ILE A 335 -7.07 12.22 10.70
C ILE A 335 -8.09 12.42 9.59
N SER A 336 -8.83 11.34 9.30
CA SER A 336 -10.10 11.31 8.59
C SER A 336 -10.09 11.78 7.12
N GLU A 337 -9.43 11.04 6.22
CA GLU A 337 -9.56 11.26 4.77
C GLU A 337 -10.42 10.17 4.12
N PRO A 338 -11.44 10.53 3.30
CA PRO A 338 -12.18 9.56 2.53
C PRO A 338 -11.29 8.96 1.43
N THR A 339 -11.20 7.64 1.38
CA THR A 339 -10.61 6.96 0.23
C THR A 339 -11.62 7.04 -0.92
N ARG A 340 -11.19 7.56 -2.06
CA ARG A 340 -12.07 7.61 -3.24
C ARG A 340 -12.39 6.19 -3.69
N PRO A 341 -13.68 5.89 -3.97
CA PRO A 341 -14.03 4.65 -4.66
C PRO A 341 -13.39 4.65 -6.06
N TYR A 342 -12.78 3.57 -6.43
CA TYR A 342 -12.21 3.37 -7.77
C TYR A 342 -13.27 2.87 -8.74
#